data_77da29f8662790b8e92d5ad417b6e9b2
#
_entry.id   77da29f8662790b8e92d5ad417b6e9b2
#
_cell.length_a   1.000
_cell.length_b   1.000
_cell.length_c   1.000
_cell.angle_alpha   90.00
_cell.angle_beta   90.00
_cell.angle_gamma   90.00
#
_symmetry.space_group_name_H-M   'P 1'
#
loop_
_entity.id
_entity.type
_entity.pdbx_description
1 polymer ?
#
loop_
_entity_poly.entity_id
_entity_poly.type
_entity_poly.pdbx_seq_one_letter_code
_entity_poly.pdbx_strand_id
1 'polypeptide(L)'
;MQSSIFLLTNESGSFGSFVRRFGFCEIAKCDLRAKDNKQMSDSIKLVIAGLGLVGKRHADAIVKEDNIDLIAIVDPSEDAVNYSNKNNLPIYPSLEDMFLEELPDGVILATPTPMHSEHAIYCLNKKCPIMIEKPIATSSEEARALVETSEHFEIPVLVGHHRRHNPIIQKAREIILSGEIGKIRAIHANCWFYKSDDYFEIAPWRKQKGAGPISVNLVHDIDLIRHLCGQVESVQAQCSPSIRGFENEDMAAALLKFENGAIGTITVSDSIVAPWSWEMTSKENPIYPSTSESCYVIGGTHGSLSIPDLTVWTHKEERDWWKPITSASASHEPADPLQNQLRHFVNVVKNNEKPLVSGREGLRTLQVIEAIQKSALTQQSVKVETLEGIRC
;
A
#
# COMPACT_ATOMS: atom_id res chain seq x y z
N MET A 1 45.24 -34.80 10.19
CA MET A 1 45.48 -36.19 9.75
C MET A 1 44.92 -36.28 8.35
N GLN A 2 45.87 -36.27 7.42
CA GLN A 2 46.11 -37.14 6.26
C GLN A 2 44.96 -37.08 5.23
N SER A 3 45.10 -36.37 4.12
CA SER A 3 45.96 -36.60 2.92
C SER A 3 45.62 -37.91 2.22
N SER A 4 45.13 -37.80 0.97
CA SER A 4 45.71 -38.56 -0.15
C SER A 4 45.21 -38.07 -1.51
N ILE A 5 46.13 -37.57 -2.26
CA ILE A 5 46.20 -37.30 -3.69
C ILE A 5 46.29 -38.61 -4.43
N PHE A 6 45.68 -38.74 -5.60
CA PHE A 6 46.21 -39.63 -6.67
C PHE A 6 46.06 -38.97 -8.04
N LEU A 7 47.22 -38.68 -8.60
CA LEU A 7 47.52 -38.41 -10.02
C LEU A 7 47.86 -39.75 -10.70
N LEU A 8 47.55 -39.84 -12.01
CA LEU A 8 48.31 -40.60 -13.04
C LEU A 8 47.66 -40.30 -14.39
N THR A 9 48.19 -39.49 -15.28
CA THR A 9 49.29 -39.59 -16.27
C THR A 9 49.04 -40.54 -17.44
N ASN A 10 49.05 -39.92 -18.67
CA ASN A 10 49.69 -40.23 -19.95
C ASN A 10 49.35 -41.54 -20.66
N GLU A 11 49.28 -41.56 -21.97
CA GLU A 11 50.18 -41.32 -23.13
C GLU A 11 49.37 -41.57 -24.42
N SER A 12 49.50 -40.90 -25.48
CA SER A 12 50.48 -40.70 -26.55
C SER A 12 50.00 -41.23 -27.92
N GLY A 13 50.38 -40.53 -28.98
CA GLY A 13 50.55 -41.00 -30.32
C GLY A 13 49.70 -40.33 -31.40
N SER A 14 50.10 -39.56 -32.23
CA SER A 14 51.15 -39.08 -33.14
C SER A 14 50.70 -39.26 -34.61
N PHE A 15 51.04 -38.25 -35.41
CA PHE A 15 51.30 -38.17 -36.82
C PHE A 15 50.23 -38.10 -37.90
N GLY A 16 50.37 -37.03 -38.72
CA GLY A 16 49.99 -37.03 -40.11
C GLY A 16 49.79 -35.63 -40.71
N SER A 17 50.90 -34.98 -41.08
CA SER A 17 50.91 -33.75 -41.88
C SER A 17 50.44 -33.98 -43.31
N PHE A 18 49.69 -33.01 -43.92
CA PHE A 18 49.88 -32.68 -45.32
C PHE A 18 49.49 -31.24 -45.65
N VAL A 19 50.40 -30.54 -46.24
CA VAL A 19 50.39 -29.15 -46.72
C VAL A 19 49.86 -29.10 -48.15
N ARG A 20 49.04 -28.05 -48.45
CA ARG A 20 49.07 -27.20 -49.68
C ARG A 20 47.84 -26.27 -49.68
N ARG A 21 48.07 -25.03 -49.52
CA ARG A 21 48.37 -23.90 -50.43
C ARG A 21 47.23 -23.49 -51.39
N PHE A 22 46.98 -22.17 -51.30
CA PHE A 22 46.43 -21.19 -52.25
C PHE A 22 44.91 -20.90 -52.21
N GLY A 23 44.65 -19.61 -51.99
CA GLY A 23 43.47 -18.92 -52.38
C GLY A 23 43.24 -17.63 -51.62
N PHE A 24 43.91 -16.54 -52.01
CA PHE A 24 43.52 -15.20 -51.65
C PHE A 24 42.12 -14.94 -52.18
N CYS A 25 41.17 -14.51 -51.38
CA CYS A 25 40.11 -13.64 -51.83
C CYS A 25 39.54 -12.85 -50.63
N GLU A 26 39.71 -11.59 -50.76
CA GLU A 26 38.97 -10.42 -50.32
C GLU A 26 37.74 -10.57 -49.42
N ILE A 27 37.78 -9.77 -48.34
CA ILE A 27 36.78 -8.84 -47.92
C ILE A 27 35.40 -9.42 -47.60
N ALA A 28 35.15 -9.65 -46.34
CA ALA A 28 33.84 -9.42 -45.79
C ALA A 28 33.97 -8.47 -44.58
N LYS A 29 33.86 -7.17 -44.87
CA LYS A 29 33.27 -6.23 -43.93
C LYS A 29 31.84 -6.69 -43.74
N CYS A 30 31.60 -7.59 -42.85
CA CYS A 30 30.28 -7.99 -42.46
C CYS A 30 30.04 -7.53 -41.02
N ASP A 31 29.36 -6.44 -40.95
CA ASP A 31 28.34 -6.08 -39.99
C ASP A 31 28.57 -6.45 -38.52
N LEU A 32 29.30 -5.59 -37.86
CA LEU A 32 29.08 -5.24 -36.43
C LEU A 32 27.85 -4.32 -36.29
N ARG A 33 26.73 -4.69 -36.93
CA ARG A 33 25.44 -4.02 -36.82
C ARG A 33 24.31 -5.03 -36.62
N ALA A 34 24.45 -5.88 -35.64
CA ALA A 34 23.38 -6.79 -35.29
C ALA A 34 23.46 -7.18 -33.83
N LYS A 35 23.47 -6.21 -32.91
CA LYS A 35 23.14 -6.40 -31.50
C LYS A 35 22.58 -5.13 -30.87
N ASP A 36 21.73 -4.43 -31.59
CA ASP A 36 20.84 -3.42 -31.03
C ASP A 36 19.41 -3.63 -31.55
N ASN A 37 18.95 -4.88 -31.59
CA ASN A 37 17.55 -5.17 -31.39
C ASN A 37 17.32 -5.19 -29.88
N LYS A 38 17.38 -4.04 -29.23
CA LYS A 38 16.62 -3.78 -28.03
C LYS A 38 15.16 -3.97 -28.46
N GLN A 39 14.62 -5.17 -28.24
CA GLN A 39 13.19 -5.38 -28.18
C GLN A 39 12.68 -4.16 -27.44
N MET A 40 11.83 -3.34 -28.08
CA MET A 40 11.14 -2.26 -27.38
C MET A 40 10.51 -2.91 -26.17
N SER A 41 11.07 -2.64 -25.00
CA SER A 41 10.60 -3.22 -23.77
C SER A 41 9.17 -2.74 -23.60
N ASP A 42 8.28 -3.67 -23.44
CA ASP A 42 6.84 -3.47 -23.16
C ASP A 42 6.69 -2.89 -21.72
N SER A 43 7.63 -2.02 -21.33
CA SER A 43 7.71 -1.39 -20.01
C SER A 43 6.69 -0.26 -19.89
N ILE A 44 6.10 -0.17 -18.72
CA ILE A 44 5.15 0.89 -18.36
C ILE A 44 5.91 2.14 -17.95
N LYS A 45 5.55 3.27 -18.55
CA LYS A 45 6.13 4.58 -18.25
C LYS A 45 5.36 5.26 -17.12
N LEU A 46 6.00 5.41 -15.97
CA LEU A 46 5.42 6.06 -14.80
C LEU A 46 6.10 7.39 -14.51
N VAL A 47 5.32 8.32 -13.95
CA VAL A 47 5.77 9.57 -13.38
C VAL A 47 5.42 9.60 -11.89
N ILE A 48 6.28 10.18 -11.06
CA ILE A 48 6.00 10.45 -9.65
C ILE A 48 5.84 11.96 -9.47
N ALA A 49 4.68 12.37 -8.97
CA ALA A 49 4.44 13.73 -8.51
C ALA A 49 4.52 13.79 -6.98
N GLY A 50 5.43 14.61 -6.46
CA GLY A 50 5.80 14.66 -5.04
C GLY A 50 6.90 13.67 -4.69
N LEU A 51 8.13 14.17 -4.48
CA LEU A 51 9.31 13.36 -4.13
C LEU A 51 9.71 13.50 -2.64
N GLY A 52 8.71 13.60 -1.76
CA GLY A 52 8.89 13.49 -0.32
C GLY A 52 9.29 12.06 0.12
N LEU A 53 9.15 11.78 1.42
CA LEU A 53 9.49 10.45 1.96
C LEU A 53 8.79 9.30 1.23
N VAL A 54 7.50 9.44 0.95
CA VAL A 54 6.70 8.39 0.29
C VAL A 54 7.02 8.31 -1.20
N GLY A 55 7.15 9.44 -1.89
CA GLY A 55 7.54 9.45 -3.30
C GLY A 55 8.90 8.82 -3.56
N LYS A 56 9.89 9.04 -2.68
CA LYS A 56 11.18 8.34 -2.73
C LYS A 56 11.04 6.82 -2.56
N ARG A 57 10.16 6.36 -1.67
CA ARG A 57 9.89 4.92 -1.52
C ARG A 57 9.26 4.31 -2.77
N HIS A 58 8.37 5.04 -3.47
CA HIS A 58 7.83 4.59 -4.76
C HIS A 58 8.92 4.56 -5.84
N ALA A 59 9.80 5.54 -5.90
CA ALA A 59 10.94 5.53 -6.82
C ALA A 59 11.86 4.33 -6.56
N ASP A 60 12.19 4.05 -5.29
CA ASP A 60 12.98 2.89 -4.89
C ASP A 60 12.28 1.55 -5.21
N ALA A 61 10.95 1.52 -5.20
CA ALA A 61 10.17 0.36 -5.59
C ALA A 61 10.20 0.14 -7.12
N ILE A 62 10.10 1.22 -7.90
CA ILE A 62 10.17 1.17 -9.37
C ILE A 62 11.53 0.63 -9.83
N VAL A 63 12.63 1.08 -9.23
CA VAL A 63 14.00 0.61 -9.60
C VAL A 63 14.17 -0.91 -9.47
N LYS A 64 13.35 -1.58 -8.66
CA LYS A 64 13.39 -3.04 -8.48
C LYS A 64 12.58 -3.82 -9.52
N GLU A 65 11.89 -3.15 -10.44
CA GLU A 65 11.02 -3.77 -11.43
C GLU A 65 11.56 -3.54 -12.85
N ASP A 66 11.87 -4.63 -13.56
CA ASP A 66 12.47 -4.57 -14.90
C ASP A 66 11.49 -4.09 -15.99
N ASN A 67 10.19 -4.10 -15.70
CA ASN A 67 9.11 -3.76 -16.63
C ASN A 67 8.45 -2.40 -16.36
N ILE A 68 9.09 -1.55 -15.56
CA ILE A 68 8.61 -0.21 -15.23
C ILE A 68 9.72 0.80 -15.45
N ASP A 69 9.45 1.84 -16.21
CA ASP A 69 10.34 2.97 -16.41
C ASP A 69 9.82 4.19 -15.64
N LEU A 70 10.59 4.69 -14.69
CA LEU A 70 10.37 6.02 -14.13
C LEU A 70 10.90 7.04 -15.13
N ILE A 71 10.00 7.72 -15.86
CA ILE A 71 10.39 8.61 -16.94
C ILE A 71 10.59 10.06 -16.49
N ALA A 72 9.93 10.50 -15.41
CA ALA A 72 10.06 11.85 -14.88
C ALA A 72 9.61 11.96 -13.42
N ILE A 73 9.99 13.07 -12.81
CA ILE A 73 9.58 13.51 -11.47
C ILE A 73 8.90 14.87 -11.60
N VAL A 74 7.84 15.09 -10.82
CA VAL A 74 7.18 16.40 -10.69
C VAL A 74 7.30 16.85 -9.24
N ASP A 75 8.17 17.80 -8.96
CA ASP A 75 8.39 18.37 -7.62
C ASP A 75 9.26 19.64 -7.71
N PRO A 76 8.84 20.78 -7.17
CA PRO A 76 9.60 22.03 -7.25
C PRO A 76 10.73 22.14 -6.22
N SER A 77 10.90 21.17 -5.31
CA SER A 77 11.87 21.27 -4.22
C SER A 77 13.30 21.02 -4.68
N GLU A 78 14.26 21.70 -4.03
CA GLU A 78 15.69 21.51 -4.28
C GLU A 78 16.15 20.08 -4.03
N ASP A 79 15.59 19.41 -3.03
CA ASP A 79 15.86 18.00 -2.72
C ASP A 79 15.47 17.08 -3.88
N ALA A 80 14.35 17.36 -4.55
CA ALA A 80 13.91 16.60 -5.72
C ALA A 80 14.80 16.88 -6.93
N VAL A 81 15.24 18.13 -7.14
CA VAL A 81 16.21 18.49 -8.18
C VAL A 81 17.53 17.73 -7.99
N ASN A 82 18.03 17.69 -6.76
CA ASN A 82 19.25 16.95 -6.44
C ASN A 82 19.11 15.44 -6.69
N TYR A 83 17.97 14.87 -6.32
CA TYR A 83 17.66 13.46 -6.60
C TYR A 83 17.59 13.17 -8.11
N SER A 84 16.88 14.02 -8.85
CA SER A 84 16.72 13.93 -10.32
C SER A 84 18.08 13.96 -11.02
N ASN A 85 18.93 14.94 -10.70
CA ASN A 85 20.28 15.07 -11.26
C ASN A 85 21.15 13.84 -10.99
N LYS A 86 21.07 13.30 -9.76
CA LYS A 86 21.83 12.09 -9.37
C LYS A 86 21.41 10.85 -10.17
N ASN A 87 20.14 10.75 -10.54
CA ASN A 87 19.57 9.59 -11.21
C ASN A 87 19.33 9.80 -12.72
N ASN A 88 19.75 10.95 -13.28
CA ASN A 88 19.54 11.35 -14.67
C ASN A 88 18.06 11.25 -15.11
N LEU A 89 17.16 11.72 -14.27
CA LEU A 89 15.72 11.74 -14.52
C LEU A 89 15.28 13.15 -14.91
N PRO A 90 14.39 13.35 -15.88
CA PRO A 90 13.70 14.62 -16.09
C PRO A 90 12.94 15.05 -14.83
N ILE A 91 12.93 16.36 -14.56
CA ILE A 91 12.16 16.94 -13.46
C ILE A 91 11.39 18.16 -13.94
N TYR A 92 10.15 18.26 -13.47
CA TYR A 92 9.22 19.33 -13.81
C TYR A 92 8.70 19.99 -12.54
N PRO A 93 8.45 21.31 -12.55
CA PRO A 93 7.92 22.03 -11.39
C PRO A 93 6.43 21.76 -11.17
N SER A 94 5.70 21.38 -12.25
CA SER A 94 4.25 21.13 -12.21
C SER A 94 3.84 19.96 -13.09
N LEU A 95 2.63 19.42 -12.87
CA LEU A 95 2.02 18.42 -13.76
C LEU A 95 1.75 19.00 -15.16
N GLU A 96 1.39 20.28 -15.23
CA GLU A 96 1.15 21.00 -16.48
C GLU A 96 2.38 20.95 -17.38
N ASP A 97 3.55 21.34 -16.82
CA ASP A 97 4.80 21.33 -17.56
C ASP A 97 5.21 19.91 -17.98
N MET A 98 5.03 18.93 -17.09
CA MET A 98 5.32 17.54 -17.38
C MET A 98 4.48 17.00 -18.54
N PHE A 99 3.17 17.26 -18.57
CA PHE A 99 2.29 16.77 -19.64
C PHE A 99 2.47 17.51 -20.98
N LEU A 100 3.26 18.58 -21.06
CA LEU A 100 3.68 19.21 -22.32
C LEU A 100 4.80 18.41 -23.01
N GLU A 101 5.65 17.76 -22.23
CA GLU A 101 6.87 17.11 -22.70
C GLU A 101 6.78 15.58 -22.65
N GLU A 102 6.02 15.01 -21.70
CA GLU A 102 5.98 13.59 -21.43
C GLU A 102 4.56 13.01 -21.62
N LEU A 103 4.52 11.73 -21.99
CA LEU A 103 3.29 10.94 -22.13
C LEU A 103 3.39 9.69 -21.27
N PRO A 104 3.11 9.79 -19.96
CA PRO A 104 3.14 8.64 -19.08
C PRO A 104 1.92 7.71 -19.29
N ASP A 105 2.12 6.42 -19.05
CA ASP A 105 1.04 5.44 -18.97
C ASP A 105 0.29 5.54 -17.63
N GLY A 106 0.91 6.09 -16.60
CA GLY A 106 0.32 6.34 -15.30
C GLY A 106 1.12 7.31 -14.45
N VAL A 107 0.44 7.96 -13.49
CA VAL A 107 1.06 8.90 -12.54
C VAL A 107 0.86 8.40 -11.11
N ILE A 108 1.94 8.43 -10.31
CA ILE A 108 1.89 8.21 -8.86
C ILE A 108 1.84 9.58 -8.18
N LEU A 109 0.72 9.90 -7.54
CA LEU A 109 0.52 11.14 -6.81
C LEU A 109 0.89 10.93 -5.32
N ALA A 110 2.05 11.42 -4.94
CA ALA A 110 2.59 11.41 -3.56
C ALA A 110 2.86 12.83 -3.05
N THR A 111 2.15 13.81 -3.59
CA THR A 111 2.15 15.21 -3.17
C THR A 111 1.49 15.37 -1.80
N PRO A 112 1.58 16.54 -1.14
CA PRO A 112 0.81 16.81 0.08
C PRO A 112 -0.70 16.63 -0.13
N THR A 113 -1.39 16.05 0.84
CA THR A 113 -2.82 15.73 0.75
C THR A 113 -3.73 16.87 0.23
N PRO A 114 -3.50 18.16 0.59
CA PRO A 114 -4.32 19.25 0.05
C PRO A 114 -4.26 19.40 -1.48
N MET A 115 -3.25 18.85 -2.13
CA MET A 115 -3.09 18.90 -3.59
C MET A 115 -3.66 17.66 -4.29
N HIS A 116 -4.04 16.62 -3.55
CA HIS A 116 -4.43 15.32 -4.12
C HIS A 116 -5.60 15.44 -5.09
N SER A 117 -6.69 16.10 -4.69
CA SER A 117 -7.91 16.19 -5.51
C SER A 117 -7.66 16.96 -6.81
N GLU A 118 -6.99 18.11 -6.73
CA GLU A 118 -6.66 18.94 -7.89
C GLU A 118 -5.77 18.19 -8.87
N HIS A 119 -4.65 17.63 -8.39
CA HIS A 119 -3.70 16.88 -9.21
C HIS A 119 -4.34 15.63 -9.83
N ALA A 120 -5.17 14.91 -9.07
CA ALA A 120 -5.87 13.75 -9.57
C ALA A 120 -6.85 14.10 -10.69
N ILE A 121 -7.69 15.11 -10.48
CA ILE A 121 -8.64 15.60 -11.50
C ILE A 121 -7.90 16.07 -12.73
N TYR A 122 -6.75 16.75 -12.58
CA TYR A 122 -5.92 17.16 -13.71
C TYR A 122 -5.44 15.95 -14.54
N CYS A 123 -4.87 14.92 -13.89
CA CYS A 123 -4.42 13.70 -14.57
C CYS A 123 -5.58 12.95 -15.24
N LEU A 124 -6.73 12.86 -14.59
CA LEU A 124 -7.93 12.21 -15.14
C LEU A 124 -8.45 12.93 -16.38
N ASN A 125 -8.41 14.28 -16.43
CA ASN A 125 -8.73 15.08 -17.62
C ASN A 125 -7.75 14.80 -18.77
N LYS A 126 -6.49 14.46 -18.47
CA LYS A 126 -5.49 14.01 -19.45
C LYS A 126 -5.66 12.53 -19.82
N LYS A 127 -6.69 11.84 -19.32
CA LYS A 127 -6.95 10.41 -19.53
C LYS A 127 -5.83 9.50 -19.01
N CYS A 128 -5.11 9.96 -17.99
CA CYS A 128 -4.00 9.25 -17.41
C CYS A 128 -4.44 8.53 -16.10
N PRO A 129 -4.31 7.19 -16.02
CA PRO A 129 -4.50 6.44 -14.80
C PRO A 129 -3.62 6.93 -13.66
N ILE A 130 -4.12 6.88 -12.43
CA ILE A 130 -3.37 7.35 -11.26
C ILE A 130 -3.34 6.33 -10.13
N MET A 131 -2.20 6.29 -9.44
CA MET A 131 -2.10 5.80 -8.09
C MET A 131 -1.92 7.01 -7.16
N ILE A 132 -2.81 7.21 -6.21
CA ILE A 132 -2.82 8.36 -5.32
C ILE A 132 -2.59 7.94 -3.87
N GLU A 133 -1.67 8.59 -3.18
CA GLU A 133 -1.41 8.31 -1.77
C GLU A 133 -2.60 8.62 -0.86
N LYS A 134 -2.61 7.94 0.26
CA LYS A 134 -3.65 8.14 1.28
C LYS A 134 -3.33 9.36 2.19
N PRO A 135 -4.37 10.02 2.72
CA PRO A 135 -5.78 9.89 2.34
C PRO A 135 -6.03 10.41 0.93
N ILE A 136 -7.07 9.91 0.27
CA ILE A 136 -7.37 10.25 -1.13
C ILE A 136 -7.58 11.75 -1.37
N ALA A 137 -8.08 12.48 -0.36
CA ALA A 137 -8.31 13.92 -0.36
C ALA A 137 -8.35 14.43 1.09
N THR A 138 -8.51 15.75 1.28
CA THR A 138 -8.68 16.37 2.61
C THR A 138 -10.08 16.20 3.17
N SER A 139 -11.08 16.03 2.30
CA SER A 139 -12.47 15.82 2.67
C SER A 139 -13.17 14.81 1.76
N SER A 140 -14.26 14.23 2.25
CA SER A 140 -15.10 13.33 1.45
C SER A 140 -15.78 14.05 0.28
N GLU A 141 -16.01 15.36 0.36
CA GLU A 141 -16.54 16.17 -0.74
C GLU A 141 -15.53 16.25 -1.90
N GLU A 142 -14.26 16.59 -1.62
CA GLU A 142 -13.19 16.60 -2.60
C GLU A 142 -12.95 15.20 -3.20
N ALA A 143 -12.94 14.17 -2.34
CA ALA A 143 -12.80 12.79 -2.77
C ALA A 143 -13.94 12.33 -3.70
N ARG A 144 -15.18 12.79 -3.44
CA ARG A 144 -16.35 12.53 -4.28
C ARG A 144 -16.17 13.11 -5.68
N ALA A 145 -15.76 14.38 -5.80
CA ALA A 145 -15.52 15.03 -7.09
C ALA A 145 -14.45 14.29 -7.92
N LEU A 146 -13.38 13.82 -7.25
CA LEU A 146 -12.33 13.00 -7.88
C LEU A 146 -12.92 11.67 -8.39
N VAL A 147 -13.70 10.96 -7.56
CA VAL A 147 -14.32 9.68 -7.90
C VAL A 147 -15.29 9.83 -9.07
N GLU A 148 -16.15 10.84 -9.04
CA GLU A 148 -17.09 11.14 -10.13
C GLU A 148 -16.35 11.44 -11.45
N THR A 149 -15.24 12.17 -11.39
CA THR A 149 -14.39 12.44 -12.56
C THR A 149 -13.78 11.16 -13.11
N SER A 150 -13.23 10.29 -12.24
CA SER A 150 -12.67 8.99 -12.62
C SER A 150 -13.71 8.11 -13.32
N GLU A 151 -14.93 8.04 -12.79
CA GLU A 151 -16.01 7.24 -13.33
C GLU A 151 -16.57 7.81 -14.62
N HIS A 152 -16.73 9.13 -14.69
CA HIS A 152 -17.17 9.80 -15.93
C HIS A 152 -16.23 9.53 -17.11
N PHE A 153 -14.93 9.48 -16.87
CA PHE A 153 -13.94 9.21 -17.90
C PHE A 153 -13.57 7.73 -18.04
N GLU A 154 -14.07 6.88 -17.13
CA GLU A 154 -13.70 5.45 -17.05
C GLU A 154 -12.18 5.24 -16.87
N ILE A 155 -11.51 6.19 -16.21
CA ILE A 155 -10.07 6.12 -15.93
C ILE A 155 -9.84 5.60 -14.50
N PRO A 156 -9.07 4.53 -14.31
CA PRO A 156 -8.89 3.94 -13.01
C PRO A 156 -8.08 4.80 -12.05
N VAL A 157 -8.50 4.78 -10.79
CA VAL A 157 -7.80 5.35 -9.64
C VAL A 157 -7.49 4.24 -8.65
N LEU A 158 -6.22 4.00 -8.33
CA LEU A 158 -5.77 3.14 -7.25
C LEU A 158 -5.35 4.01 -6.06
N VAL A 159 -5.93 3.79 -4.88
CA VAL A 159 -5.59 4.54 -3.68
C VAL A 159 -4.50 3.82 -2.87
N GLY A 160 -3.54 4.57 -2.33
CA GLY A 160 -2.31 4.12 -1.66
C GLY A 160 -2.50 3.43 -0.30
N HIS A 161 -3.59 2.68 -0.12
CA HIS A 161 -3.76 1.80 1.05
C HIS A 161 -2.99 0.49 0.84
N HIS A 162 -1.66 0.57 0.84
CA HIS A 162 -0.74 -0.52 0.53
C HIS A 162 -0.94 -1.77 1.41
N ARG A 163 -1.44 -1.62 2.65
CA ARG A 163 -1.67 -2.74 3.57
C ARG A 163 -2.66 -3.78 3.01
N ARG A 164 -3.60 -3.42 2.12
CA ARG A 164 -4.46 -4.40 1.43
C ARG A 164 -3.67 -5.34 0.50
N HIS A 165 -2.48 -4.93 0.07
CA HIS A 165 -1.57 -5.73 -0.75
C HIS A 165 -0.57 -6.55 0.09
N ASN A 166 -0.68 -6.48 1.42
CA ASN A 166 0.14 -7.28 2.31
C ASN A 166 -0.35 -8.74 2.31
N PRO A 167 0.55 -9.74 2.12
CA PRO A 167 0.19 -11.16 2.11
C PRO A 167 -0.57 -11.64 3.36
N ILE A 168 -0.28 -11.05 4.52
CA ILE A 168 -1.00 -11.33 5.77
C ILE A 168 -2.49 -10.98 5.61
N ILE A 169 -2.79 -9.80 5.07
CA ILE A 169 -4.16 -9.32 4.89
C ILE A 169 -4.89 -10.11 3.80
N GLN A 170 -4.19 -10.45 2.72
CA GLN A 170 -4.74 -11.32 1.68
C GLN A 170 -5.11 -12.69 2.26
N LYS A 171 -4.22 -13.29 3.06
CA LYS A 171 -4.48 -14.57 3.72
C LYS A 171 -5.60 -14.50 4.76
N ALA A 172 -5.65 -13.44 5.57
CA ALA A 172 -6.75 -13.19 6.48
C ALA A 172 -8.11 -13.11 5.75
N ARG A 173 -8.13 -12.41 4.60
CA ARG A 173 -9.33 -12.33 3.76
C ARG A 173 -9.74 -13.68 3.18
N GLU A 174 -8.78 -14.49 2.70
CA GLU A 174 -9.06 -15.87 2.24
C GLU A 174 -9.71 -16.69 3.35
N ILE A 175 -9.18 -16.68 4.59
CA ILE A 175 -9.74 -17.39 5.74
C ILE A 175 -11.17 -16.93 6.03
N ILE A 176 -11.42 -15.63 5.99
CA ILE A 176 -12.77 -15.09 6.20
C ILE A 176 -13.74 -15.53 5.10
N LEU A 177 -13.31 -15.43 3.83
CA LEU A 177 -14.14 -15.78 2.67
C LEU A 177 -14.37 -17.29 2.52
N SER A 178 -13.46 -18.14 3.01
CA SER A 178 -13.66 -19.59 3.04
C SER A 178 -14.84 -20.02 3.94
N GLY A 179 -15.27 -19.11 4.84
CA GLY A 179 -16.31 -19.42 5.83
C GLY A 179 -15.81 -20.16 7.06
N GLU A 180 -14.52 -20.38 7.22
CA GLU A 180 -13.92 -21.11 8.34
C GLU A 180 -14.32 -20.53 9.71
N ILE A 181 -14.33 -19.20 9.84
CA ILE A 181 -14.79 -18.54 11.06
C ILE A 181 -16.31 -18.25 11.07
N GLY A 182 -17.03 -18.57 9.99
CA GLY A 182 -18.47 -18.31 9.85
C GLY A 182 -18.79 -16.84 9.62
N LYS A 183 -20.01 -16.41 10.01
CA LYS A 183 -20.41 -15.00 9.89
C LYS A 183 -19.70 -14.16 10.93
N ILE A 184 -19.05 -13.07 10.52
CA ILE A 184 -18.40 -12.10 11.43
C ILE A 184 -19.46 -11.51 12.36
N ARG A 185 -19.14 -11.45 13.66
CA ARG A 185 -20.01 -10.92 14.72
C ARG A 185 -19.36 -9.80 15.51
N ALA A 186 -18.05 -9.89 15.74
CA ALA A 186 -17.31 -8.91 16.52
C ALA A 186 -15.94 -8.63 15.93
N ILE A 187 -15.47 -7.41 16.07
CA ILE A 187 -14.11 -6.99 15.72
C ILE A 187 -13.55 -6.21 16.90
N HIS A 188 -12.31 -6.49 17.28
CA HIS A 188 -11.54 -5.67 18.19
C HIS A 188 -10.21 -5.31 17.56
N ALA A 189 -9.87 -4.01 17.56
CA ALA A 189 -8.64 -3.50 16.94
C ALA A 189 -7.94 -2.48 17.83
N ASN A 190 -6.62 -2.54 17.84
CA ASN A 190 -5.77 -1.58 18.54
C ASN A 190 -4.73 -1.01 17.57
N CYS A 191 -4.53 0.31 17.69
CA CYS A 191 -3.47 1.05 17.05
C CYS A 191 -2.78 1.95 18.09
N TRP A 192 -2.11 1.34 19.05
CA TRP A 192 -1.35 2.05 20.08
C TRP A 192 0.12 2.07 19.68
N PHE A 193 0.55 3.22 19.23
CA PHE A 193 1.85 3.40 18.61
C PHE A 193 2.50 4.69 19.12
N TYR A 194 3.27 4.59 20.21
CA TYR A 194 3.92 5.74 20.84
C TYR A 194 4.83 6.48 19.86
N LYS A 195 4.63 7.78 19.75
CA LYS A 195 5.48 8.69 18.99
C LYS A 195 6.31 9.55 19.95
N SER A 196 7.63 9.59 19.73
CA SER A 196 8.55 10.43 20.51
C SER A 196 8.34 11.90 20.19
N ASP A 197 8.87 12.76 21.07
CA ASP A 197 8.77 14.23 20.88
C ASP A 197 9.45 14.70 19.58
N ASP A 198 10.55 14.06 19.18
CA ASP A 198 11.25 14.36 17.92
C ASP A 198 10.33 14.24 16.69
N TYR A 199 9.37 13.30 16.70
CA TYR A 199 8.40 13.18 15.62
C TYR A 199 7.61 14.47 15.41
N PHE A 200 7.27 15.16 16.46
CA PHE A 200 6.50 16.40 16.43
C PHE A 200 7.38 17.63 16.17
N GLU A 201 8.65 17.60 16.61
CA GLU A 201 9.59 18.70 16.39
C GLU A 201 10.03 18.80 14.93
N ILE A 202 10.24 17.69 14.25
CA ILE A 202 10.63 17.65 12.83
C ILE A 202 9.57 18.30 11.93
N ALA A 203 8.28 18.22 12.29
CA ALA A 203 7.19 18.72 11.47
C ALA A 203 6.08 19.35 12.34
N PRO A 204 6.15 20.67 12.60
CA PRO A 204 5.24 21.38 13.51
C PRO A 204 3.74 21.24 13.19
N TRP A 205 3.38 21.02 11.92
CA TRP A 205 1.99 20.78 11.52
C TRP A 205 1.38 19.56 12.24
N ARG A 206 2.19 18.60 12.70
CA ARG A 206 1.75 17.39 13.42
C ARG A 206 1.18 17.69 14.79
N LYS A 207 1.36 18.91 15.31
CA LYS A 207 0.79 19.38 16.59
C LYS A 207 -0.57 20.07 16.41
N GLN A 208 -0.98 20.33 15.15
CA GLN A 208 -2.17 21.09 14.82
C GLN A 208 -3.43 20.22 14.82
N LYS A 209 -4.58 20.88 14.94
CA LYS A 209 -5.88 20.24 14.85
C LYS A 209 -6.03 19.45 13.54
N GLY A 210 -6.52 18.20 13.64
CA GLY A 210 -6.71 17.31 12.51
C GLY A 210 -5.47 16.48 12.12
N ALA A 211 -4.31 16.70 12.75
CA ALA A 211 -3.09 15.93 12.52
C ALA A 211 -2.88 14.80 13.56
N GLY A 212 -3.90 14.48 14.33
CA GLY A 212 -3.84 13.44 15.35
C GLY A 212 -3.90 12.01 14.79
N PRO A 213 -3.79 11.01 15.66
CA PRO A 213 -3.74 9.61 15.28
C PRO A 213 -4.99 9.10 14.56
N ILE A 214 -6.15 9.74 14.68
CA ILE A 214 -7.34 9.38 13.89
C ILE A 214 -7.06 9.56 12.40
N SER A 215 -6.51 10.70 12.00
CA SER A 215 -6.25 11.01 10.58
C SER A 215 -5.00 10.32 10.05
N VAL A 216 -3.94 10.24 10.86
CA VAL A 216 -2.62 9.79 10.39
C VAL A 216 -2.48 8.27 10.43
N ASN A 217 -2.94 7.63 11.51
CA ASN A 217 -2.77 6.20 11.73
C ASN A 217 -4.06 5.40 11.48
N LEU A 218 -5.16 5.79 12.13
CA LEU A 218 -6.42 5.03 12.12
C LEU A 218 -7.02 4.85 10.71
N VAL A 219 -6.71 5.74 9.77
CA VAL A 219 -7.15 5.63 8.37
C VAL A 219 -6.71 4.30 7.74
N HIS A 220 -5.55 3.77 8.10
CA HIS A 220 -5.09 2.47 7.63
C HIS A 220 -5.87 1.31 8.25
N ASP A 221 -6.17 1.40 9.56
CA ASP A 221 -6.87 0.34 10.28
C ASP A 221 -8.34 0.30 9.86
N ILE A 222 -8.98 1.45 9.68
CA ILE A 222 -10.35 1.54 9.15
C ILE A 222 -10.43 0.95 7.75
N ASP A 223 -9.46 1.23 6.89
CA ASP A 223 -9.41 0.64 5.55
C ASP A 223 -9.34 -0.89 5.61
N LEU A 224 -8.46 -1.44 6.45
CA LEU A 224 -8.32 -2.89 6.62
C LEU A 224 -9.57 -3.54 7.21
N ILE A 225 -10.16 -2.94 8.25
CA ILE A 225 -11.38 -3.46 8.89
C ILE A 225 -12.53 -3.46 7.89
N ARG A 226 -12.70 -2.41 7.09
CA ARG A 226 -13.70 -2.36 6.02
C ARG A 226 -13.45 -3.45 4.98
N HIS A 227 -12.21 -3.66 4.57
CA HIS A 227 -11.83 -4.68 3.61
C HIS A 227 -12.11 -6.11 4.09
N LEU A 228 -11.86 -6.38 5.36
CA LEU A 228 -12.01 -7.72 5.96
C LEU A 228 -13.43 -8.00 6.45
N CYS A 229 -14.10 -7.00 7.03
CA CYS A 229 -15.32 -7.21 7.80
C CYS A 229 -16.59 -6.62 7.17
N GLY A 230 -16.45 -5.82 6.11
CA GLY A 230 -17.57 -5.17 5.41
C GLY A 230 -17.72 -3.68 5.73
N GLN A 231 -18.77 -3.05 5.17
CA GLN A 231 -18.96 -1.62 5.28
C GLN A 231 -19.48 -1.21 6.65
N VAL A 232 -18.99 -0.05 7.12
CA VAL A 232 -19.44 0.57 8.39
C VAL A 232 -20.70 1.37 8.13
N GLU A 233 -21.78 1.07 8.86
CA GLU A 233 -23.07 1.78 8.81
C GLU A 233 -23.07 3.05 9.67
N SER A 234 -22.54 2.94 10.91
CA SER A 234 -22.50 4.06 11.86
C SER A 234 -21.38 3.90 12.88
N VAL A 235 -21.01 5.02 13.49
CA VAL A 235 -19.95 5.08 14.50
C VAL A 235 -20.39 5.86 15.71
N GLN A 236 -19.81 5.50 16.88
CA GLN A 236 -19.86 6.31 18.10
C GLN A 236 -18.43 6.40 18.65
N ALA A 237 -17.91 7.60 18.84
CA ALA A 237 -16.51 7.81 19.19
C ALA A 237 -16.32 8.86 20.28
N GLN A 238 -15.18 8.74 20.96
CA GLN A 238 -14.68 9.71 21.93
C GLN A 238 -13.19 9.93 21.71
N CYS A 239 -12.72 11.15 21.97
CA CYS A 239 -11.31 11.52 21.96
C CYS A 239 -10.91 12.08 23.33
N SER A 240 -9.64 11.88 23.67
CA SER A 240 -9.01 12.58 24.78
C SER A 240 -8.16 13.74 24.25
N PRO A 241 -8.11 14.88 24.95
CA PRO A 241 -7.15 15.93 24.65
C PRO A 241 -5.73 15.39 24.73
N SER A 242 -4.81 16.01 23.98
CA SER A 242 -3.42 15.64 24.00
C SER A 242 -2.79 15.84 25.37
N ILE A 243 -2.17 14.78 25.93
CA ILE A 243 -1.38 14.89 27.18
C ILE A 243 -0.13 15.74 26.99
N ARG A 244 0.30 15.97 25.74
CA ARG A 244 1.41 16.85 25.38
C ARG A 244 1.01 18.32 25.25
N GLY A 245 -0.29 18.64 25.41
CA GLY A 245 -0.82 19.99 25.25
C GLY A 245 -0.90 20.49 23.80
N PHE A 246 -0.90 19.59 22.81
CA PHE A 246 -1.07 19.93 21.40
C PHE A 246 -2.55 20.15 21.05
N GLU A 247 -2.82 20.74 19.88
CA GLU A 247 -4.19 21.04 19.42
C GLU A 247 -4.95 19.79 18.94
N ASN A 248 -4.21 18.74 18.54
CA ASN A 248 -4.76 17.47 18.10
C ASN A 248 -5.07 16.55 19.29
N GLU A 249 -5.89 15.56 19.05
CA GLU A 249 -6.05 14.41 19.95
C GLU A 249 -4.80 13.50 19.92
N ASP A 250 -4.55 12.78 21.03
CA ASP A 250 -3.53 11.72 21.07
C ASP A 250 -4.11 10.35 21.47
N MET A 251 -5.42 10.30 21.72
CA MET A 251 -6.17 9.08 22.01
C MET A 251 -7.58 9.21 21.49
N ALA A 252 -8.06 8.15 20.83
CA ALA A 252 -9.48 8.00 20.48
C ALA A 252 -9.94 6.55 20.62
N ALA A 253 -11.25 6.39 20.90
CA ALA A 253 -11.94 5.11 20.90
C ALA A 253 -13.22 5.23 20.07
N ALA A 254 -13.53 4.21 19.26
CA ALA A 254 -14.75 4.16 18.48
C ALA A 254 -15.44 2.81 18.56
N LEU A 255 -16.77 2.84 18.64
CA LEU A 255 -17.69 1.73 18.41
C LEU A 255 -18.17 1.82 16.96
N LEU A 256 -18.03 0.73 16.21
CA LEU A 256 -18.40 0.63 14.80
C LEU A 256 -19.57 -0.35 14.65
N LYS A 257 -20.64 0.05 13.97
CA LYS A 257 -21.71 -0.84 13.55
C LYS A 257 -21.56 -1.09 12.05
N PHE A 258 -21.53 -2.34 11.65
CA PHE A 258 -21.39 -2.75 10.26
C PHE A 258 -22.75 -3.04 9.62
N GLU A 259 -22.88 -2.86 8.30
CA GLU A 259 -24.10 -3.15 7.54
C GLU A 259 -24.53 -4.63 7.64
N ASN A 260 -23.58 -5.55 7.80
CA ASN A 260 -23.83 -6.99 7.99
C ASN A 260 -24.23 -7.38 9.43
N GLY A 261 -24.41 -6.38 10.32
CA GLY A 261 -24.82 -6.54 11.71
C GLY A 261 -23.69 -6.90 12.69
N ALA A 262 -22.43 -6.93 12.25
CA ALA A 262 -21.29 -7.05 13.15
C ALA A 262 -21.08 -5.75 13.95
N ILE A 263 -20.42 -5.85 15.10
CA ILE A 263 -20.03 -4.72 15.95
C ILE A 263 -18.53 -4.75 16.14
N GLY A 264 -17.88 -3.60 15.97
CA GLY A 264 -16.45 -3.44 16.16
C GLY A 264 -16.12 -2.40 17.22
N THR A 265 -15.00 -2.60 17.88
CA THR A 265 -14.35 -1.60 18.73
C THR A 265 -12.95 -1.35 18.23
N ILE A 266 -12.55 -0.09 18.18
CA ILE A 266 -11.20 0.29 17.82
C ILE A 266 -10.68 1.39 18.71
N THR A 267 -9.42 1.30 19.09
CA THR A 267 -8.73 2.34 19.84
C THR A 267 -7.44 2.72 19.15
N VAL A 268 -7.14 4.02 19.14
CA VAL A 268 -5.91 4.56 18.55
C VAL A 268 -5.25 5.54 19.51
N SER A 269 -3.93 5.47 19.64
CA SER A 269 -3.16 6.44 20.42
C SER A 269 -1.73 6.53 19.92
N ASP A 270 -1.17 7.74 19.95
CA ASP A 270 0.25 7.98 19.75
C ASP A 270 0.99 8.38 21.04
N SER A 271 0.31 8.28 22.18
CA SER A 271 0.87 8.56 23.52
C SER A 271 0.96 7.33 24.43
N ILE A 272 0.47 6.17 23.99
CA ILE A 272 0.51 4.91 24.76
C ILE A 272 1.69 4.05 24.30
N VAL A 273 2.52 3.63 25.25
CA VAL A 273 3.58 2.63 25.02
C VAL A 273 2.97 1.24 25.07
N ALA A 274 2.89 0.58 23.93
CA ALA A 274 2.28 -0.74 23.81
C ALA A 274 2.80 -1.48 22.56
N PRO A 275 2.68 -2.82 22.52
CA PRO A 275 3.05 -3.61 21.35
C PRO A 275 1.94 -3.73 20.32
N TRP A 276 0.74 -3.18 20.58
CA TRP A 276 -0.48 -3.47 19.81
C TRP A 276 -0.78 -2.41 18.75
N SER A 277 0.01 -2.44 17.69
CA SER A 277 -0.29 -1.73 16.44
C SER A 277 0.19 -2.57 15.26
N TRP A 278 -0.29 -2.26 14.06
CA TRP A 278 0.18 -2.92 12.84
C TRP A 278 1.70 -2.76 12.67
N GLU A 279 2.22 -1.57 12.93
CA GLU A 279 3.65 -1.25 12.84
C GLU A 279 4.52 -2.16 13.72
N MET A 280 4.05 -2.43 14.94
CA MET A 280 4.80 -3.22 15.94
C MET A 280 4.59 -4.74 15.79
N THR A 281 3.59 -5.19 15.05
CA THR A 281 3.21 -6.62 15.03
C THR A 281 3.39 -7.28 13.67
N SER A 282 3.19 -6.56 12.57
CA SER A 282 3.13 -7.16 11.22
C SER A 282 4.50 -7.48 10.60
N LYS A 283 5.59 -6.95 11.15
CA LYS A 283 6.94 -7.01 10.56
C LYS A 283 7.04 -6.41 9.14
N GLU A 284 6.07 -5.60 8.75
CA GLU A 284 5.99 -5.01 7.42
C GLU A 284 7.16 -4.06 7.12
N ASN A 285 7.56 -3.28 8.12
CA ASN A 285 8.68 -2.36 8.00
C ASN A 285 9.74 -2.67 9.06
N PRO A 286 10.96 -3.11 8.66
CA PRO A 286 12.00 -3.53 9.59
C PRO A 286 12.57 -2.42 10.48
N ILE A 287 12.22 -1.15 10.23
CA ILE A 287 12.62 -0.04 11.09
C ILE A 287 11.95 -0.12 12.47
N TYR A 288 10.80 -0.78 12.57
CA TYR A 288 10.07 -0.95 13.82
C TYR A 288 10.49 -2.23 14.54
N PRO A 289 10.75 -2.17 15.87
CA PRO A 289 11.04 -3.36 16.67
C PRO A 289 9.78 -4.21 16.78
N SER A 290 9.75 -5.32 16.05
CA SER A 290 8.55 -6.17 15.99
C SER A 290 8.36 -7.01 17.25
N THR A 291 7.10 -7.24 17.62
CA THR A 291 6.65 -8.12 18.67
C THR A 291 5.89 -9.33 18.12
N SER A 292 5.58 -10.31 18.94
CA SER A 292 4.77 -11.48 18.58
C SER A 292 3.29 -11.32 18.91
N GLU A 293 2.86 -10.11 19.23
CA GLU A 293 1.46 -9.81 19.55
C GLU A 293 0.60 -9.65 18.27
N SER A 294 -0.71 -9.63 18.48
CA SER A 294 -1.70 -9.31 17.44
C SER A 294 -2.44 -8.02 17.78
N CYS A 295 -2.75 -7.23 16.77
CA CYS A 295 -3.43 -5.96 16.95
C CYS A 295 -4.91 -5.99 16.53
N TYR A 296 -5.34 -7.02 15.78
CA TYR A 296 -6.75 -7.22 15.41
C TYR A 296 -7.23 -8.62 15.82
N VAL A 297 -8.45 -8.68 16.29
CA VAL A 297 -9.18 -9.93 16.57
C VAL A 297 -10.56 -9.86 15.92
N ILE A 298 -10.88 -10.87 15.10
CA ILE A 298 -12.16 -10.98 14.39
C ILE A 298 -12.87 -12.24 14.89
N GLY A 299 -14.03 -12.08 15.51
CA GLY A 299 -14.86 -13.16 16.00
C GLY A 299 -16.02 -13.44 15.05
N GLY A 300 -16.15 -14.68 14.66
CA GLY A 300 -17.25 -15.18 13.85
C GLY A 300 -18.12 -16.22 14.58
N THR A 301 -19.14 -16.73 13.92
CA THR A 301 -20.07 -17.71 14.49
C THR A 301 -19.48 -19.12 14.61
N HIS A 302 -18.38 -19.42 13.94
CA HIS A 302 -17.75 -20.74 13.93
C HIS A 302 -16.34 -20.73 14.50
N GLY A 303 -15.69 -19.58 14.52
CA GLY A 303 -14.35 -19.42 15.03
C GLY A 303 -13.94 -17.95 15.13
N SER A 304 -12.68 -17.71 15.44
CA SER A 304 -12.08 -16.37 15.48
C SER A 304 -10.71 -16.39 14.85
N LEU A 305 -10.30 -15.21 14.37
CA LEU A 305 -9.01 -14.99 13.72
C LEU A 305 -8.29 -13.84 14.40
N SER A 306 -7.02 -14.03 14.76
CA SER A 306 -6.13 -12.95 15.17
C SER A 306 -5.19 -12.55 14.04
N ILE A 307 -4.84 -11.27 13.94
CA ILE A 307 -4.00 -10.69 12.90
C ILE A 307 -2.97 -9.76 13.57
N PRO A 308 -1.71 -9.86 13.18
CA PRO A 308 -1.15 -10.48 11.96
C PRO A 308 -0.68 -11.94 12.10
N ASP A 309 -0.75 -12.58 13.26
CA ASP A 309 -0.27 -13.95 13.50
C ASP A 309 -1.07 -15.04 12.76
N LEU A 310 -2.23 -14.68 12.17
CA LEU A 310 -3.12 -15.55 11.41
C LEU A 310 -3.55 -16.81 12.18
N THR A 311 -3.70 -16.70 13.50
CA THR A 311 -4.18 -17.80 14.32
C THR A 311 -5.70 -17.88 14.28
N VAL A 312 -6.21 -19.03 13.82
CA VAL A 312 -7.63 -19.35 13.77
C VAL A 312 -7.98 -20.26 14.93
N TRP A 313 -8.98 -19.88 15.71
CA TRP A 313 -9.55 -20.66 16.82
C TRP A 313 -10.90 -21.23 16.44
N THR A 314 -11.06 -22.55 16.55
CA THR A 314 -12.31 -23.24 16.21
C THR A 314 -12.57 -24.41 17.15
N HIS A 315 -13.80 -24.91 17.14
CA HIS A 315 -14.09 -26.26 17.64
C HIS A 315 -13.92 -27.27 16.49
N LYS A 316 -13.24 -28.39 16.77
CA LYS A 316 -13.07 -29.47 15.77
C LYS A 316 -14.36 -30.20 15.46
N GLU A 317 -15.26 -30.29 16.43
CA GLU A 317 -16.52 -31.01 16.36
C GLU A 317 -17.69 -30.05 16.67
N GLU A 318 -18.57 -30.45 17.57
CA GLU A 318 -19.69 -29.63 17.99
C GLU A 318 -19.24 -28.43 18.83
N ARG A 319 -19.82 -27.28 18.54
CA ARG A 319 -19.55 -26.03 19.26
C ARG A 319 -20.27 -26.03 20.58
N ASP A 320 -19.51 -26.08 21.65
CA ASP A 320 -20.02 -26.08 23.02
C ASP A 320 -18.99 -25.40 23.95
N TRP A 321 -19.46 -24.60 24.88
CA TRP A 321 -18.60 -23.89 25.85
C TRP A 321 -17.90 -24.81 26.86
N TRP A 322 -18.34 -26.09 26.97
CA TRP A 322 -17.69 -27.11 27.78
C TRP A 322 -16.63 -27.94 27.02
N LYS A 323 -16.56 -27.74 25.70
CA LYS A 323 -15.60 -28.46 24.86
C LYS A 323 -14.36 -27.62 24.60
N PRO A 324 -13.18 -28.23 24.49
CA PRO A 324 -11.96 -27.49 24.19
C PRO A 324 -12.03 -26.89 22.79
N ILE A 325 -11.54 -25.66 22.65
CA ILE A 325 -11.24 -25.05 21.36
C ILE A 325 -9.82 -25.38 20.95
N THR A 326 -9.55 -25.36 19.66
CA THR A 326 -8.23 -25.59 19.09
C THR A 326 -7.81 -24.41 18.23
N SER A 327 -6.50 -24.21 18.10
CA SER A 327 -5.95 -23.18 17.23
C SER A 327 -5.06 -23.79 16.16
N ALA A 328 -5.03 -23.10 15.01
CA ALA A 328 -4.08 -23.35 13.94
C ALA A 328 -3.64 -21.99 13.37
N SER A 329 -2.35 -21.85 13.08
CA SER A 329 -1.83 -20.64 12.42
C SER A 329 -1.66 -20.91 10.94
N ALA A 330 -2.16 -20.00 10.11
CA ALA A 330 -1.96 -20.05 8.67
C ALA A 330 -0.60 -19.43 8.29
N SER A 331 0.04 -20.01 7.30
CA SER A 331 1.29 -19.48 6.73
C SER A 331 1.00 -18.55 5.54
N HIS A 332 1.92 -17.65 5.29
CA HIS A 332 1.95 -16.78 4.12
C HIS A 332 3.39 -16.60 3.64
N GLU A 333 3.59 -16.33 2.36
CA GLU A 333 4.89 -15.94 1.82
C GLU A 333 5.11 -14.45 2.09
N PRO A 334 6.25 -14.06 2.70
CA PRO A 334 6.56 -12.65 2.94
C PRO A 334 6.77 -11.91 1.61
N ALA A 335 6.19 -10.72 1.50
CA ALA A 335 6.41 -9.82 0.38
C ALA A 335 6.25 -8.37 0.82
N ASP A 336 6.92 -7.46 0.12
CA ASP A 336 6.76 -6.02 0.34
C ASP A 336 5.40 -5.55 -0.21
N PRO A 337 4.48 -5.05 0.61
CA PRO A 337 3.16 -4.63 0.17
C PRO A 337 3.20 -3.41 -0.76
N LEU A 338 4.19 -2.54 -0.64
CA LEU A 338 4.35 -1.40 -1.54
C LEU A 338 4.77 -1.88 -2.95
N GLN A 339 5.65 -2.88 -3.02
CA GLN A 339 6.03 -3.52 -4.27
C GLN A 339 4.84 -4.24 -4.92
N ASN A 340 4.06 -4.97 -4.13
CA ASN A 340 2.84 -5.62 -4.61
C ASN A 340 1.80 -4.61 -5.10
N GLN A 341 1.65 -3.47 -4.41
CA GLN A 341 0.78 -2.37 -4.84
C GLN A 341 1.23 -1.79 -6.17
N LEU A 342 2.53 -1.57 -6.34
CA LEU A 342 3.09 -1.06 -7.61
C LEU A 342 2.84 -2.02 -8.76
N ARG A 343 3.09 -3.32 -8.58
CA ARG A 343 2.79 -4.36 -9.59
C ARG A 343 1.30 -4.41 -9.93
N HIS A 344 0.45 -4.28 -8.90
CA HIS A 344 -1.00 -4.20 -9.12
C HIS A 344 -1.37 -2.95 -9.93
N PHE A 345 -0.77 -1.79 -9.66
CA PHE A 345 -1.01 -0.58 -10.46
C PHE A 345 -0.60 -0.77 -11.92
N VAL A 346 0.53 -1.42 -12.18
CA VAL A 346 0.92 -1.80 -13.55
C VAL A 346 -0.15 -2.67 -14.23
N ASN A 347 -0.71 -3.65 -13.52
CA ASN A 347 -1.78 -4.48 -14.04
C ASN A 347 -3.08 -3.70 -14.29
N VAL A 348 -3.40 -2.74 -13.43
CA VAL A 348 -4.55 -1.83 -13.62
C VAL A 348 -4.37 -1.02 -14.89
N VAL A 349 -3.17 -0.47 -15.14
CA VAL A 349 -2.87 0.32 -16.32
C VAL A 349 -2.83 -0.53 -17.60
N LYS A 350 -2.12 -1.67 -17.55
CA LYS A 350 -1.80 -2.48 -18.74
C LYS A 350 -2.90 -3.47 -19.11
N ASN A 351 -3.51 -4.09 -18.09
CA ASN A 351 -4.42 -5.22 -18.26
C ASN A 351 -5.89 -4.88 -17.94
N ASN A 352 -6.20 -3.62 -17.64
CA ASN A 352 -7.52 -3.17 -17.17
C ASN A 352 -8.01 -3.96 -15.93
N GLU A 353 -7.09 -4.39 -15.06
CA GLU A 353 -7.44 -5.03 -13.81
C GLU A 353 -8.17 -4.02 -12.91
N LYS A 354 -9.19 -4.46 -12.17
CA LYS A 354 -9.90 -3.57 -11.25
C LYS A 354 -9.01 -3.20 -10.06
N PRO A 355 -8.88 -1.91 -9.71
CA PRO A 355 -8.13 -1.49 -8.54
C PRO A 355 -8.65 -2.16 -7.26
N LEU A 356 -7.77 -2.84 -6.51
CA LEU A 356 -8.10 -3.44 -5.21
C LEU A 356 -8.59 -2.38 -4.22
N VAL A 357 -8.02 -1.19 -4.30
CA VAL A 357 -8.47 -0.01 -3.56
C VAL A 357 -8.82 1.06 -4.58
N SER A 358 -10.05 1.00 -5.09
CA SER A 358 -10.55 2.02 -6.03
C SER A 358 -10.72 3.39 -5.34
N GLY A 359 -10.92 4.43 -6.13
CA GLY A 359 -11.29 5.75 -5.61
C GLY A 359 -12.51 5.70 -4.68
N ARG A 360 -13.54 4.88 -5.02
CA ARG A 360 -14.70 4.66 -4.14
C ARG A 360 -14.32 4.05 -2.79
N GLU A 361 -13.39 3.12 -2.76
CA GLU A 361 -12.92 2.50 -1.52
C GLU A 361 -12.15 3.51 -0.65
N GLY A 362 -11.30 4.35 -1.26
CA GLY A 362 -10.63 5.45 -0.56
C GLY A 362 -11.61 6.47 0.01
N LEU A 363 -12.61 6.88 -0.78
CA LEU A 363 -13.69 7.78 -0.32
C LEU A 363 -14.45 7.18 0.87
N ARG A 364 -14.86 5.91 0.81
CA ARG A 364 -15.56 5.24 1.92
C ARG A 364 -14.72 5.16 3.18
N THR A 365 -13.41 4.94 3.07
CA THR A 365 -12.50 4.97 4.23
C THR A 365 -12.47 6.36 4.84
N LEU A 366 -12.36 7.41 4.02
CA LEU A 366 -12.35 8.79 4.49
C LEU A 366 -13.67 9.18 5.17
N GLN A 367 -14.81 8.77 4.62
CA GLN A 367 -16.14 9.00 5.23
C GLN A 367 -16.27 8.38 6.63
N VAL A 368 -15.69 7.20 6.87
CA VAL A 368 -15.67 6.60 8.22
C VAL A 368 -14.79 7.42 9.16
N ILE A 369 -13.64 7.89 8.71
CA ILE A 369 -12.73 8.75 9.51
C ILE A 369 -13.44 10.06 9.89
N GLU A 370 -14.10 10.74 8.93
CA GLU A 370 -14.88 11.96 9.20
C GLU A 370 -16.05 11.69 10.17
N ALA A 371 -16.73 10.56 10.03
CA ALA A 371 -17.80 10.17 10.94
C ALA A 371 -17.27 9.93 12.37
N ILE A 372 -16.09 9.34 12.53
CA ILE A 372 -15.42 9.17 13.83
C ILE A 372 -15.10 10.54 14.44
N GLN A 373 -14.49 11.44 13.68
CA GLN A 373 -14.16 12.80 14.13
C GLN A 373 -15.42 13.58 14.52
N LYS A 374 -16.46 13.54 13.68
CA LYS A 374 -17.75 14.19 13.95
C LYS A 374 -18.41 13.62 15.19
N SER A 375 -18.40 12.29 15.36
CA SER A 375 -18.97 11.64 16.54
C SER A 375 -18.24 12.03 17.82
N ALA A 376 -16.91 12.05 17.78
CA ALA A 376 -16.09 12.47 18.92
C ALA A 376 -16.35 13.93 19.31
N LEU A 377 -16.55 14.81 18.33
CA LEU A 377 -16.85 16.22 18.55
C LEU A 377 -18.27 16.45 19.11
N THR A 378 -19.27 15.76 18.55
CA THR A 378 -20.69 15.97 18.88
C THR A 378 -21.17 15.09 20.04
N GLN A 379 -20.39 14.08 20.43
CA GLN A 379 -20.76 13.05 21.42
C GLN A 379 -22.01 12.25 21.02
N GLN A 380 -22.30 12.17 19.74
CA GLN A 380 -23.47 11.47 19.19
C GLN A 380 -23.04 10.34 18.25
N SER A 381 -23.93 9.36 18.07
CA SER A 381 -23.77 8.38 17.00
C SER A 381 -23.95 9.05 15.64
N VAL A 382 -23.03 8.78 14.71
CA VAL A 382 -23.02 9.35 13.36
C VAL A 382 -23.18 8.22 12.34
N LYS A 383 -24.16 8.33 11.44
CA LYS A 383 -24.23 7.45 10.27
C LYS A 383 -23.12 7.80 9.29
N VAL A 384 -22.48 6.78 8.74
CA VAL A 384 -21.54 6.96 7.62
C VAL A 384 -22.39 7.22 6.37
N GLU A 385 -22.03 8.25 5.61
CA GLU A 385 -22.70 8.54 4.36
C GLU A 385 -22.56 7.39 3.37
N THR A 386 -23.67 6.98 2.76
CA THR A 386 -23.67 5.99 1.69
C THR A 386 -23.49 6.67 0.33
N LEU A 387 -22.87 5.98 -0.61
CA LEU A 387 -22.73 6.46 -1.99
C LEU A 387 -24.01 6.26 -2.82
N GLU A 388 -25.17 6.13 -2.17
CA GLU A 388 -26.45 6.02 -2.87
C GLU A 388 -26.78 7.33 -3.59
N GLY A 389 -26.66 7.31 -4.90
CA GLY A 389 -26.94 8.45 -5.79
C GLY A 389 -26.10 8.47 -7.06
N ILE A 390 -24.95 7.81 -7.05
CA ILE A 390 -24.14 7.64 -8.26
C ILE A 390 -24.58 6.31 -8.89
N ARG A 391 -25.64 6.39 -9.73
CA ARG A 391 -26.05 5.23 -10.57
C ARG A 391 -24.99 5.04 -11.63
N CYS A 392 -24.50 3.79 -11.74
CA CYS A 392 -23.73 3.31 -12.87
C CYS A 392 -24.49 3.48 -14.18
#